data_5b9951f9bdbd9803d35661375997bd4c
#
_entry.id   5b9951f9bdbd9803d35661375997bd4c
#
_cell.length_a   1.000
_cell.length_b   1.000
_cell.length_c   1.000
_cell.angle_alpha   90.00
_cell.angle_beta   90.00
_cell.angle_gamma   90.00
#
_symmetry.space_group_name_H-M   'P 1'
#
loop_
_entity.id
_entity.type
_entity.pdbx_description
1 polymer ?
#
loop_
_entity_poly.entity_id
_entity_poly.type
_entity_poly.pdbx_seq_one_letter_code
_entity_poly.pdbx_strand_id
1 'polypeptide(L)'
;MLERLNDAMDHIEAHLGERIDAADLARIARTSEHHFRRMFSALAGLPPAEYIRRRRMTVAGAEVLAAPDRTLLEVAVRYGYDTGEGFARAFRAVHGIGPGEARRTGAVLRSQQRLTFRLVVEGSTAMRYRLVEKDAFHVVGKRARVPLIHEGPNPAIAEFIRGIGREELDRIAALSDQEPSGLVGVSDQLDPSRAEGTELDYYHGVVSGAEPPDDLDALAVPAGTWAVFQSEGEFPQALQYLWRDVFTQWFPSNPYASRPGPEILRVRLTEEGKRAEAELWIPVERSPES
;
A
#
# COMPACT_ATOMS: atom_id res chain seq x y z
N MET A 1 -18.63 -4.99 -1.15
CA MET A 1 -17.27 -4.63 -1.58
C MET A 1 -16.44 -5.85 -2.01
N LEU A 2 -16.32 -6.93 -1.20
CA LEU A 2 -15.52 -8.11 -1.57
C LEU A 2 -16.00 -8.81 -2.86
N GLU A 3 -17.30 -8.89 -3.10
CA GLU A 3 -17.84 -9.40 -4.39
C GLU A 3 -17.27 -8.61 -5.56
N ARG A 4 -17.29 -7.27 -5.49
CA ARG A 4 -16.76 -6.40 -6.55
C ARG A 4 -15.25 -6.53 -6.77
N LEU A 5 -14.49 -6.80 -5.70
CA LEU A 5 -13.08 -7.15 -5.84
C LEU A 5 -12.93 -8.51 -6.55
N ASN A 6 -13.79 -9.47 -6.26
CA ASN A 6 -13.80 -10.75 -6.96
C ASN A 6 -14.20 -10.60 -8.43
N ASP A 7 -15.16 -9.71 -8.76
CA ASP A 7 -15.50 -9.37 -10.15
C ASP A 7 -14.27 -8.82 -10.90
N ALA A 8 -13.48 -7.97 -10.25
CA ALA A 8 -12.22 -7.49 -10.82
C ALA A 8 -11.18 -8.63 -10.99
N MET A 9 -11.15 -9.61 -10.08
CA MET A 9 -10.30 -10.81 -10.23
C MET A 9 -10.74 -11.67 -11.41
N ASP A 10 -12.04 -11.85 -11.58
CA ASP A 10 -12.61 -12.61 -12.71
C ASP A 10 -12.29 -11.92 -14.04
N HIS A 11 -12.37 -10.60 -14.07
CA HIS A 11 -11.94 -9.81 -15.23
C HIS A 11 -10.46 -10.00 -15.55
N ILE A 12 -9.58 -9.97 -14.56
CA ILE A 12 -8.14 -10.23 -14.75
C ILE A 12 -7.94 -11.61 -15.38
N GLU A 13 -8.57 -12.65 -14.82
CA GLU A 13 -8.39 -14.02 -15.31
C GLU A 13 -8.91 -14.22 -16.75
N ALA A 14 -9.99 -13.53 -17.10
CA ALA A 14 -10.57 -13.60 -18.46
C ALA A 14 -9.73 -12.86 -19.51
N HIS A 15 -8.89 -11.85 -19.09
CA HIS A 15 -8.20 -10.95 -20.02
C HIS A 15 -6.67 -11.00 -19.85
N LEU A 16 -6.11 -12.10 -19.35
CA LEU A 16 -4.65 -12.25 -19.15
C LEU A 16 -3.82 -12.02 -20.42
N GLY A 17 -4.40 -12.27 -21.61
CA GLY A 17 -3.75 -12.02 -22.90
C GLY A 17 -3.85 -10.57 -23.39
N GLU A 18 -4.60 -9.71 -22.71
CA GLU A 18 -4.90 -8.35 -23.14
C GLU A 18 -4.26 -7.31 -22.22
N ARG A 19 -4.35 -6.03 -22.63
CA ARG A 19 -3.96 -4.95 -21.73
C ARG A 19 -5.02 -4.80 -20.63
N ILE A 20 -4.59 -4.93 -19.38
CA ILE A 20 -5.42 -4.71 -18.20
C ILE A 20 -4.97 -3.42 -17.52
N ASP A 21 -5.90 -2.47 -17.39
CA ASP A 21 -5.64 -1.19 -16.75
C ASP A 21 -6.21 -1.19 -15.32
N ALA A 22 -5.49 -0.58 -14.39
CA ALA A 22 -5.94 -0.46 -13.00
C ALA A 22 -7.20 0.42 -12.86
N ALA A 23 -7.38 1.40 -13.74
CA ALA A 23 -8.59 2.22 -13.78
C ALA A 23 -9.83 1.39 -14.14
N ASP A 24 -9.71 0.43 -15.07
CA ASP A 24 -10.80 -0.47 -15.42
C ASP A 24 -11.17 -1.41 -14.27
N LEU A 25 -10.16 -1.95 -13.58
CA LEU A 25 -10.35 -2.79 -12.39
C LEU A 25 -11.04 -2.01 -11.26
N ALA A 26 -10.62 -0.75 -11.06
CA ALA A 26 -11.25 0.13 -10.08
C ALA A 26 -12.72 0.43 -10.41
N ARG A 27 -13.03 0.65 -11.68
CA ARG A 27 -14.41 0.85 -12.15
C ARG A 27 -15.28 -0.39 -11.94
N ILE A 28 -14.75 -1.61 -12.20
CA ILE A 28 -15.43 -2.88 -11.90
C ILE A 28 -15.67 -3.00 -10.39
N ALA A 29 -14.64 -2.69 -9.59
CA ALA A 29 -14.73 -2.70 -8.13
C ALA A 29 -15.57 -1.53 -7.56
N ARG A 30 -16.07 -0.62 -8.41
CA ARG A 30 -16.85 0.59 -8.06
C ARG A 30 -16.15 1.45 -7.00
N THR A 31 -14.88 1.74 -7.23
CA THR A 31 -14.05 2.55 -6.33
C THR A 31 -13.04 3.38 -7.14
N SER A 32 -12.33 4.28 -6.47
CA SER A 32 -11.24 5.02 -7.11
C SER A 32 -10.03 4.09 -7.37
N GLU A 33 -9.23 4.42 -8.39
CA GLU A 33 -8.02 3.66 -8.70
C GLU A 33 -7.05 3.63 -7.51
N HIS A 34 -6.92 4.77 -6.82
CA HIS A 34 -6.10 4.89 -5.61
C HIS A 34 -6.54 3.89 -4.53
N HIS A 35 -7.85 3.89 -4.22
CA HIS A 35 -8.39 3.00 -3.18
C HIS A 35 -8.31 1.52 -3.60
N PHE A 36 -8.60 1.21 -4.88
CA PHE A 36 -8.46 -0.15 -5.41
C PHE A 36 -7.06 -0.69 -5.22
N ARG A 37 -6.03 0.07 -5.65
CA ARG A 37 -4.63 -0.34 -5.51
C ARG A 37 -4.26 -0.60 -4.05
N ARG A 38 -4.67 0.27 -3.15
CA ARG A 38 -4.39 0.14 -1.71
C ARG A 38 -5.05 -1.09 -1.12
N MET A 39 -6.35 -1.25 -1.33
CA MET A 39 -7.10 -2.41 -0.83
C MET A 39 -6.56 -3.71 -1.42
N PHE A 40 -6.35 -3.76 -2.72
CA PHE A 40 -5.81 -4.95 -3.36
C PHE A 40 -4.46 -5.33 -2.76
N SER A 41 -3.52 -4.38 -2.65
CA SER A 41 -2.19 -4.64 -2.08
C SER A 41 -2.25 -5.10 -0.63
N ALA A 42 -3.12 -4.50 0.19
CA ALA A 42 -3.30 -4.90 1.59
C ALA A 42 -3.89 -6.31 1.73
N LEU A 43 -4.84 -6.69 0.86
CA LEU A 43 -5.51 -7.99 0.90
C LEU A 43 -4.66 -9.10 0.25
N ALA A 44 -4.00 -8.79 -0.86
CA ALA A 44 -3.26 -9.77 -1.67
C ALA A 44 -1.77 -9.89 -1.28
N GLY A 45 -1.24 -8.97 -0.47
CA GLY A 45 0.17 -8.90 -0.12
C GLY A 45 1.10 -8.50 -1.29
N LEU A 46 0.53 -8.05 -2.43
CA LEU A 46 1.29 -7.61 -3.60
C LEU A 46 0.44 -6.67 -4.48
N PRO A 47 1.08 -5.77 -5.26
CA PRO A 47 0.37 -4.83 -6.14
C PRO A 47 -0.40 -5.53 -7.26
N PRO A 48 -1.51 -4.94 -7.76
CA PRO A 48 -2.30 -5.51 -8.87
C PRO A 48 -1.47 -5.84 -10.12
N ALA A 49 -0.59 -4.93 -10.53
CA ALA A 49 0.27 -5.13 -11.71
C ALA A 49 1.21 -6.33 -11.56
N GLU A 50 1.76 -6.53 -10.36
CA GLU A 50 2.62 -7.67 -10.05
C GLU A 50 1.82 -8.98 -10.04
N TYR A 51 0.62 -8.97 -9.46
CA TYR A 51 -0.28 -10.12 -9.51
C TYR A 51 -0.59 -10.52 -10.98
N ILE A 52 -1.00 -9.56 -11.81
CA ILE A 52 -1.30 -9.80 -13.23
C ILE A 52 -0.08 -10.36 -13.95
N ARG A 53 1.11 -9.80 -13.72
CA ARG A 53 2.36 -10.28 -14.29
C ARG A 53 2.63 -11.74 -13.90
N ARG A 54 2.52 -12.08 -12.62
CA ARG A 54 2.73 -13.45 -12.13
C ARG A 54 1.70 -14.43 -12.67
N ARG A 55 0.43 -14.02 -12.77
CA ARG A 55 -0.63 -14.84 -13.37
C ARG A 55 -0.37 -15.12 -14.85
N ARG A 56 -0.01 -14.09 -15.62
CA ARG A 56 0.39 -14.25 -17.03
C ARG A 56 1.53 -15.24 -17.19
N MET A 57 2.59 -15.10 -16.40
CA MET A 57 3.72 -16.01 -16.46
C MET A 57 3.37 -17.42 -16.02
N THR A 58 2.47 -17.60 -15.08
CA THR A 58 1.98 -18.92 -14.69
C THR A 58 1.28 -19.62 -15.83
N VAL A 59 0.35 -18.94 -16.52
CA VAL A 59 -0.42 -19.54 -17.62
C VAL A 59 0.48 -19.72 -18.85
N ALA A 60 1.32 -18.74 -19.15
CA ALA A 60 2.33 -18.85 -20.23
C ALA A 60 3.33 -19.98 -19.98
N GLY A 61 3.74 -20.20 -18.73
CA GLY A 61 4.62 -21.28 -18.33
C GLY A 61 4.04 -22.65 -18.64
N ALA A 62 2.77 -22.85 -18.33
CA ALA A 62 2.07 -24.08 -18.69
C ALA A 62 2.04 -24.30 -20.22
N GLU A 63 1.77 -23.24 -21.00
CA GLU A 63 1.76 -23.32 -22.47
C GLU A 63 3.18 -23.55 -23.05
N VAL A 64 4.21 -22.91 -22.49
CA VAL A 64 5.61 -23.14 -22.86
C VAL A 64 6.00 -24.60 -22.73
N LEU A 65 5.56 -25.29 -21.67
CA LEU A 65 5.84 -26.71 -21.45
C LEU A 65 4.98 -27.64 -22.30
N ALA A 66 3.69 -27.31 -22.48
CA ALA A 66 2.69 -28.20 -23.09
C ALA A 66 2.61 -28.08 -24.62
N ALA A 67 3.06 -26.97 -25.22
CA ALA A 67 2.91 -26.71 -26.66
C ALA A 67 4.30 -26.56 -27.35
N PRO A 68 5.02 -27.66 -27.61
CA PRO A 68 6.35 -27.62 -28.24
C PRO A 68 6.31 -27.03 -29.65
N ASP A 69 5.21 -27.18 -30.36
CA ASP A 69 5.03 -26.72 -31.76
C ASP A 69 4.84 -25.19 -31.88
N ARG A 70 4.51 -24.51 -30.78
CA ARG A 70 4.40 -23.04 -30.77
C ARG A 70 5.76 -22.40 -30.53
N THR A 71 6.02 -21.34 -31.25
CA THR A 71 7.21 -20.52 -31.00
C THR A 71 7.08 -19.76 -29.67
N LEU A 72 8.19 -19.45 -29.03
CA LEU A 72 8.18 -18.63 -27.81
C LEU A 72 7.67 -17.21 -28.07
N LEU A 73 7.82 -16.71 -29.30
CA LEU A 73 7.29 -15.41 -29.70
C LEU A 73 5.76 -15.43 -29.78
N GLU A 74 5.17 -16.47 -30.34
CA GLU A 74 3.69 -16.63 -30.36
C GLU A 74 3.13 -16.68 -28.94
N VAL A 75 3.79 -17.40 -28.03
CA VAL A 75 3.39 -17.41 -26.61
C VAL A 75 3.54 -16.02 -26.01
N ALA A 76 4.66 -15.33 -26.27
CA ALA A 76 4.89 -13.96 -25.77
C ALA A 76 3.78 -12.98 -26.18
N VAL A 77 3.45 -12.96 -27.49
CA VAL A 77 2.40 -12.08 -28.04
C VAL A 77 1.04 -12.41 -27.43
N ARG A 78 0.71 -13.68 -27.26
CA ARG A 78 -0.55 -14.13 -26.66
C ARG A 78 -0.76 -13.60 -25.24
N TYR A 79 0.31 -13.42 -24.48
CA TYR A 79 0.25 -12.90 -23.12
C TYR A 79 0.67 -11.43 -22.98
N GLY A 80 0.55 -10.67 -24.10
CA GLY A 80 0.66 -9.22 -24.11
C GLY A 80 2.12 -8.70 -24.06
N TYR A 81 3.07 -9.47 -24.60
CA TYR A 81 4.46 -9.05 -24.75
C TYR A 81 4.79 -8.80 -26.24
N ASP A 82 5.21 -7.58 -26.54
CA ASP A 82 5.56 -7.17 -27.89
C ASP A 82 6.86 -7.81 -28.40
N THR A 83 7.73 -8.27 -27.47
CA THR A 83 9.05 -8.83 -27.80
C THR A 83 9.34 -10.11 -27.02
N GLY A 84 10.02 -11.06 -27.68
CA GLY A 84 10.49 -12.28 -27.02
C GLY A 84 11.48 -12.01 -25.88
N GLU A 85 12.27 -10.93 -25.95
CA GLU A 85 13.20 -10.54 -24.89
C GLU A 85 12.46 -10.02 -23.63
N GLY A 86 11.44 -9.18 -23.83
CA GLY A 86 10.58 -8.70 -22.75
C GLY A 86 9.89 -9.85 -22.03
N PHE A 87 9.34 -10.78 -22.80
CA PHE A 87 8.76 -12.01 -22.28
C PHE A 87 9.79 -12.87 -21.51
N ALA A 88 10.97 -13.12 -22.10
CA ALA A 88 12.00 -13.92 -21.46
C ALA A 88 12.50 -13.32 -20.15
N ARG A 89 12.60 -11.97 -20.04
CA ARG A 89 12.93 -11.30 -18.79
C ARG A 89 11.85 -11.49 -17.73
N ALA A 90 10.58 -11.27 -18.10
CA ALA A 90 9.46 -11.45 -17.19
C ALA A 90 9.32 -12.91 -16.73
N PHE A 91 9.48 -13.86 -17.65
CA PHE A 91 9.45 -15.29 -17.38
C PHE A 91 10.55 -15.69 -16.39
N ARG A 92 11.78 -15.23 -16.63
CA ARG A 92 12.91 -15.52 -15.72
C ARG A 92 12.72 -14.87 -14.35
N ALA A 93 12.16 -13.65 -14.28
CA ALA A 93 11.89 -12.98 -13.02
C ALA A 93 10.87 -13.75 -12.14
N VAL A 94 9.90 -14.43 -12.76
CA VAL A 94 8.87 -15.20 -12.02
C VAL A 94 9.34 -16.62 -11.75
N HIS A 95 9.89 -17.31 -12.74
CA HIS A 95 10.20 -18.74 -12.66
C HIS A 95 11.66 -19.07 -12.28
N GLY A 96 12.57 -18.08 -12.35
CA GLY A 96 13.99 -18.26 -12.09
C GLY A 96 14.79 -18.87 -13.27
N ILE A 97 14.10 -19.23 -14.36
CA ILE A 97 14.68 -19.88 -15.55
C ILE A 97 14.11 -19.24 -16.82
N GLY A 98 14.84 -19.28 -17.92
CA GLY A 98 14.36 -18.77 -19.22
C GLY A 98 13.35 -19.71 -19.89
N PRO A 99 12.41 -19.18 -20.71
CA PRO A 99 11.35 -19.99 -21.31
C PRO A 99 11.88 -21.07 -22.25
N GLY A 100 12.92 -20.80 -23.04
CA GLY A 100 13.53 -21.79 -23.92
C GLY A 100 14.24 -22.93 -23.17
N GLU A 101 14.88 -22.60 -22.07
CA GLU A 101 15.52 -23.59 -21.20
C GLU A 101 14.46 -24.41 -20.46
N ALA A 102 13.41 -23.77 -19.92
CA ALA A 102 12.31 -24.45 -19.27
C ALA A 102 11.66 -25.48 -20.20
N ARG A 103 11.39 -25.11 -21.46
CA ARG A 103 10.82 -26.01 -22.49
C ARG A 103 11.75 -27.22 -22.75
N ARG A 104 13.04 -26.98 -22.92
CA ARG A 104 14.02 -28.02 -23.24
C ARG A 104 14.19 -29.01 -22.09
N THR A 105 14.16 -28.55 -20.85
CA THR A 105 14.46 -29.37 -19.67
C THR A 105 13.22 -29.93 -18.97
N GLY A 106 12.00 -29.45 -19.30
CA GLY A 106 10.80 -29.78 -18.57
C GLY A 106 10.85 -29.28 -17.11
N ALA A 107 11.44 -28.10 -16.88
CA ALA A 107 11.74 -27.59 -15.55
C ALA A 107 10.48 -27.36 -14.72
N VAL A 108 10.64 -27.47 -13.39
CA VAL A 108 9.59 -27.09 -12.42
C VAL A 108 9.46 -25.58 -12.39
N LEU A 109 8.25 -25.07 -12.67
CA LEU A 109 7.94 -23.66 -12.69
C LEU A 109 7.20 -23.22 -11.43
N ARG A 110 7.36 -21.95 -11.06
CA ARG A 110 6.57 -21.32 -9.98
C ARG A 110 5.18 -20.99 -10.49
N SER A 111 4.17 -21.15 -9.63
CA SER A 111 2.77 -20.85 -9.98
C SER A 111 2.19 -19.83 -9.01
N GLN A 112 1.67 -18.73 -9.55
CA GLN A 112 0.81 -17.82 -8.82
C GLN A 112 -0.62 -18.36 -8.87
N GLN A 113 -1.17 -18.73 -7.72
CA GLN A 113 -2.56 -19.17 -7.61
C GLN A 113 -3.52 -18.01 -7.97
N ARG A 114 -4.69 -18.36 -8.51
CA ARG A 114 -5.80 -17.40 -8.63
C ARG A 114 -6.23 -16.98 -7.23
N LEU A 115 -6.30 -15.68 -6.98
CA LEU A 115 -6.79 -15.14 -5.74
C LEU A 115 -8.32 -15.03 -5.73
N THR A 116 -8.90 -15.29 -4.57
CA THR A 116 -10.32 -15.03 -4.28
C THR A 116 -10.38 -14.39 -2.90
N PHE A 117 -11.02 -13.24 -2.81
CA PHE A 117 -11.18 -12.55 -1.55
C PHE A 117 -12.39 -13.11 -0.80
N ARG A 118 -12.18 -13.52 0.45
CA ARG A 118 -13.23 -14.02 1.35
C ARG A 118 -13.10 -13.31 2.69
N LEU A 119 -14.24 -12.93 3.26
CA LEU A 119 -14.27 -12.46 4.64
C LEU A 119 -14.22 -13.66 5.57
N VAL A 120 -13.17 -13.76 6.36
CA VAL A 120 -13.11 -14.70 7.49
C VAL A 120 -13.31 -13.85 8.75
N VAL A 121 -14.41 -14.07 9.45
CA VAL A 121 -14.69 -13.39 10.72
C VAL A 121 -14.12 -14.26 11.84
N GLU A 122 -12.92 -13.92 12.28
CA GLU A 122 -12.31 -14.48 13.49
C GLU A 122 -12.46 -13.46 14.61
N GLY A 123 -12.92 -13.87 15.79
CA GLY A 123 -13.20 -13.13 17.02
C GLY A 123 -12.75 -11.67 17.05
N SER A 124 -13.62 -10.74 16.67
CA SER A 124 -13.25 -9.36 16.42
C SER A 124 -13.06 -8.58 17.70
N THR A 125 -11.84 -8.11 17.94
CA THR A 125 -11.66 -6.90 18.74
C THR A 125 -12.25 -5.74 17.94
N ALA A 126 -13.28 -5.06 18.47
CA ALA A 126 -13.90 -3.93 17.81
C ALA A 126 -12.84 -2.86 17.55
N MET A 127 -12.63 -2.49 16.27
CA MET A 127 -11.74 -1.40 15.91
C MET A 127 -12.34 -0.07 16.35
N ARG A 128 -11.62 0.69 17.17
CA ARG A 128 -12.03 2.02 17.60
C ARG A 128 -11.63 3.03 16.55
N TYR A 129 -12.61 3.77 16.04
CA TYR A 129 -12.36 4.85 15.08
C TYR A 129 -13.29 6.04 15.31
N ARG A 130 -12.89 7.19 14.79
CA ARG A 130 -13.72 8.40 14.68
C ARG A 130 -13.52 9.07 13.33
N LEU A 131 -14.51 9.82 12.88
CA LEU A 131 -14.40 10.68 11.70
C LEU A 131 -14.20 12.12 12.15
N VAL A 132 -13.28 12.82 11.49
CA VAL A 132 -12.93 14.20 11.81
C VAL A 132 -12.92 15.02 10.52
N GLU A 133 -13.66 16.11 10.50
CA GLU A 133 -13.50 17.14 9.48
C GLU A 133 -12.37 18.08 9.92
N LYS A 134 -11.41 18.32 9.03
CA LYS A 134 -10.33 19.26 9.28
C LYS A 134 -10.29 20.34 8.22
N ASP A 135 -10.07 21.57 8.67
CA ASP A 135 -9.65 22.65 7.80
C ASP A 135 -8.25 22.37 7.22
N ALA A 136 -7.82 23.15 6.25
CA ALA A 136 -6.47 23.05 5.73
C ALA A 136 -5.43 23.33 6.82
N PHE A 137 -4.34 22.57 6.82
CA PHE A 137 -3.27 22.69 7.81
C PHE A 137 -1.91 22.40 7.17
N HIS A 138 -0.85 22.59 7.94
CA HIS A 138 0.50 22.20 7.55
C HIS A 138 1.02 21.07 8.46
N VAL A 139 1.76 20.15 7.86
CA VAL A 139 2.71 19.32 8.60
C VAL A 139 4.05 20.06 8.57
N VAL A 140 4.57 20.41 9.74
CA VAL A 140 5.79 21.22 9.90
C VAL A 140 6.84 20.39 10.64
N GLY A 141 8.03 20.23 10.05
CA GLY A 141 9.09 19.44 10.68
C GLY A 141 10.31 19.23 9.80
N LYS A 142 10.91 18.08 9.86
CA LYS A 142 12.02 17.66 8.99
C LYS A 142 11.55 16.55 8.06
N ARG A 143 12.05 16.56 6.82
CA ARG A 143 11.70 15.59 5.78
C ARG A 143 12.91 14.73 5.39
N ALA A 144 12.64 13.48 5.08
CA ALA A 144 13.60 12.57 4.43
C ALA A 144 12.90 11.69 3.39
N ARG A 145 13.63 11.29 2.37
CA ARG A 145 13.22 10.27 1.42
C ARG A 145 13.63 8.90 1.98
N VAL A 146 12.67 8.01 2.18
CA VAL A 146 12.91 6.71 2.84
C VAL A 146 12.22 5.57 2.08
N PRO A 147 12.75 4.34 2.14
CA PRO A 147 12.09 3.19 1.55
C PRO A 147 10.83 2.80 2.34
N LEU A 148 9.79 2.35 1.64
CA LEU A 148 8.61 1.73 2.23
C LEU A 148 8.98 0.32 2.73
N ILE A 149 8.71 0.05 4.00
CA ILE A 149 8.87 -1.26 4.63
C ILE A 149 7.53 -1.69 5.21
N HIS A 150 7.03 -2.86 4.79
CA HIS A 150 5.73 -3.37 5.24
C HIS A 150 5.81 -4.11 6.56
N GLU A 151 6.90 -4.81 6.82
CA GLU A 151 7.06 -5.62 8.02
C GLU A 151 8.25 -5.15 8.85
N GLY A 152 8.00 -4.94 10.14
CA GLY A 152 9.01 -4.53 11.10
C GLY A 152 9.26 -3.01 11.14
N PRO A 153 10.16 -2.58 12.03
CA PRO A 153 10.56 -1.19 12.13
C PRO A 153 11.37 -0.75 10.90
N ASN A 154 11.11 0.46 10.41
CA ASN A 154 11.90 1.03 9.31
C ASN A 154 13.21 1.63 9.86
N PRO A 155 14.38 1.03 9.56
CA PRO A 155 15.66 1.51 10.10
C PRO A 155 16.05 2.88 9.55
N ALA A 156 15.67 3.22 8.31
CA ALA A 156 15.94 4.53 7.72
C ALA A 156 15.17 5.65 8.45
N ILE A 157 13.90 5.40 8.81
CA ILE A 157 13.12 6.34 9.64
C ILE A 157 13.76 6.49 11.03
N ALA A 158 14.15 5.38 11.67
CA ALA A 158 14.76 5.42 12.99
C ALA A 158 16.11 6.17 13.00
N GLU A 159 16.92 6.02 11.98
CA GLU A 159 18.17 6.75 11.80
C GLU A 159 17.92 8.23 11.55
N PHE A 160 16.97 8.57 10.67
CA PHE A 160 16.58 9.94 10.37
C PHE A 160 16.11 10.68 11.64
N ILE A 161 15.18 10.11 12.41
CA ILE A 161 14.68 10.74 13.64
C ILE A 161 15.81 10.97 14.65
N ARG A 162 16.73 10.00 14.78
CA ARG A 162 17.90 10.13 15.67
C ARG A 162 18.81 11.27 15.23
N GLY A 163 18.92 11.50 13.93
CA GLY A 163 19.74 12.57 13.34
C GLY A 163 19.18 13.99 13.56
N ILE A 164 17.88 14.16 13.82
CA ILE A 164 17.27 15.48 14.06
C ILE A 164 17.80 16.08 15.38
N GLY A 165 17.98 15.26 16.40
CA GLY A 165 18.43 15.73 17.72
C GLY A 165 17.28 16.25 18.58
N ARG A 166 17.50 16.16 19.91
CA ARG A 166 16.44 16.42 20.90
C ARG A 166 15.99 17.88 20.94
N GLU A 167 16.92 18.80 20.90
CA GLU A 167 16.64 20.25 20.97
C GLU A 167 15.73 20.69 19.80
N GLU A 168 16.03 20.20 18.60
CA GLU A 168 15.24 20.48 17.41
C GLU A 168 13.85 19.82 17.46
N LEU A 169 13.77 18.60 17.99
CA LEU A 169 12.49 17.92 18.20
C LEU A 169 11.62 18.66 19.22
N ASP A 170 12.19 19.17 20.30
CA ASP A 170 11.49 19.95 21.32
C ASP A 170 10.99 21.29 20.72
N ARG A 171 11.81 21.94 19.87
CA ARG A 171 11.43 23.15 19.11
C ARG A 171 10.26 22.89 18.16
N ILE A 172 10.33 21.81 17.39
CA ILE A 172 9.24 21.40 16.47
C ILE A 172 7.99 21.07 17.26
N ALA A 173 8.08 20.32 18.36
CA ALA A 173 6.94 19.94 19.18
C ALA A 173 6.18 21.15 19.74
N ALA A 174 6.86 22.25 20.02
CA ALA A 174 6.26 23.49 20.50
C ALA A 174 5.37 24.19 19.44
N LEU A 175 5.50 23.86 18.15
CA LEU A 175 4.67 24.39 17.06
C LEU A 175 3.33 23.65 16.92
N SER A 176 3.09 22.59 17.69
CA SER A 176 1.85 21.80 17.60
C SER A 176 0.66 22.58 18.20
N ASP A 177 -0.27 23.01 17.35
CA ASP A 177 -1.46 23.77 17.74
C ASP A 177 -2.77 23.12 17.32
N GLN A 178 -2.71 21.98 16.62
CA GLN A 178 -3.87 21.21 16.16
C GLN A 178 -3.73 19.71 16.46
N GLU A 179 -4.84 18.98 16.30
CA GLU A 179 -4.84 17.51 16.30
C GLU A 179 -4.32 16.92 14.98
N PRO A 180 -3.59 15.78 15.08
CA PRO A 180 -3.08 15.12 16.28
C PRO A 180 -1.95 15.94 16.94
N SER A 181 -2.06 16.15 18.24
CA SER A 181 -1.14 16.99 19.00
C SER A 181 0.20 16.29 19.26
N GLY A 182 1.28 17.08 19.27
CA GLY A 182 2.65 16.61 19.51
C GLY A 182 3.29 16.07 18.23
N LEU A 183 4.44 15.40 18.42
CA LEU A 183 5.20 14.85 17.29
C LEU A 183 4.45 13.71 16.61
N VAL A 184 4.49 13.73 15.28
CA VAL A 184 3.87 12.74 14.39
C VAL A 184 4.85 12.29 13.30
N GLY A 185 4.70 11.06 12.83
CA GLY A 185 5.29 10.60 11.59
C GLY A 185 4.28 10.74 10.46
N VAL A 186 4.67 11.34 9.34
CA VAL A 186 3.78 11.53 8.20
C VAL A 186 4.40 10.95 6.95
N SER A 187 3.66 10.07 6.28
CA SER A 187 4.05 9.45 5.02
C SER A 187 3.29 10.10 3.86
N ASP A 188 4.04 10.67 2.91
CA ASP A 188 3.48 11.30 1.71
C ASP A 188 4.20 10.83 0.45
N GLN A 189 3.70 11.19 -0.74
CA GLN A 189 4.27 10.81 -2.04
C GLN A 189 4.57 9.29 -2.16
N LEU A 190 3.70 8.48 -1.57
CA LEU A 190 3.83 7.04 -1.65
C LEU A 190 3.63 6.57 -3.10
N ASP A 191 4.53 5.70 -3.56
CA ASP A 191 4.39 5.08 -4.89
C ASP A 191 3.02 4.40 -5.02
N PRO A 192 2.29 4.59 -6.13
CA PRO A 192 0.97 3.99 -6.32
C PRO A 192 0.96 2.46 -6.25
N SER A 193 2.10 1.82 -6.55
CA SER A 193 2.24 0.36 -6.42
C SER A 193 2.33 -0.08 -4.97
N ARG A 194 2.84 0.79 -4.08
CA ARG A 194 3.17 0.47 -2.69
C ARG A 194 3.98 -0.81 -2.52
N ALA A 195 4.83 -1.09 -3.49
CA ALA A 195 5.71 -2.25 -3.41
C ALA A 195 6.78 -2.03 -2.34
N GLU A 196 7.20 -3.12 -1.71
CA GLU A 196 8.31 -3.11 -0.75
C GLU A 196 9.55 -2.47 -1.37
N GLY A 197 10.19 -1.56 -0.65
CA GLY A 197 11.37 -0.83 -1.08
C GLY A 197 11.11 0.35 -2.01
N THR A 198 9.85 0.66 -2.39
CA THR A 198 9.53 1.92 -3.07
C THR A 198 9.70 3.09 -2.11
N GLU A 199 10.08 4.24 -2.65
CA GLU A 199 10.37 5.40 -1.79
C GLU A 199 9.12 6.23 -1.49
N LEU A 200 9.14 6.86 -0.32
CA LEU A 200 8.15 7.83 0.13
C LEU A 200 8.83 9.04 0.77
N ASP A 201 8.12 10.15 0.82
CA ASP A 201 8.50 11.30 1.64
C ASP A 201 7.99 11.07 3.07
N TYR A 202 8.91 11.00 4.01
CA TYR A 202 8.61 10.90 5.42
C TYR A 202 8.91 12.21 6.13
N TYR A 203 7.91 12.75 6.84
CA TYR A 203 8.08 13.90 7.70
C TYR A 203 8.04 13.46 9.17
N HIS A 204 8.96 13.96 9.98
CA HIS A 204 8.86 13.90 11.44
C HIS A 204 8.63 15.32 11.96
N GLY A 205 7.43 15.58 12.44
CA GLY A 205 7.02 16.94 12.73
C GLY A 205 5.71 17.01 13.51
N VAL A 206 5.00 18.10 13.33
CA VAL A 206 3.72 18.40 14.02
C VAL A 206 2.66 18.86 13.02
N VAL A 207 1.41 18.82 13.45
CA VAL A 207 0.29 19.44 12.73
C VAL A 207 0.07 20.85 13.27
N SER A 208 0.07 21.84 12.36
CA SER A 208 -0.11 23.25 12.70
C SER A 208 -1.00 23.98 11.70
N GLY A 209 -1.82 24.90 12.21
CA GLY A 209 -2.57 25.85 11.39
C GLY A 209 -1.82 27.17 11.13
N ALA A 210 -0.67 27.37 11.80
CA ALA A 210 0.15 28.57 11.64
C ALA A 210 1.03 28.49 10.38
N GLU A 211 1.54 29.67 9.95
CA GLU A 211 2.53 29.75 8.87
C GLU A 211 3.81 29.02 9.27
N PRO A 212 4.31 28.09 8.42
CA PRO A 212 5.53 27.34 8.74
C PRO A 212 6.77 28.25 8.80
N PRO A 213 7.70 28.01 9.76
CA PRO A 213 9.02 28.69 9.75
C PRO A 213 9.82 28.31 8.49
N ASP A 214 10.56 29.27 7.92
CA ASP A 214 11.36 29.14 6.68
C ASP A 214 12.45 28.06 6.77
N ASP A 215 12.93 27.72 7.97
CA ASP A 215 14.01 26.75 8.22
C ASP A 215 13.53 25.33 8.47
N LEU A 216 12.22 25.10 8.40
CA LEU A 216 11.60 23.79 8.49
C LEU A 216 10.94 23.37 7.17
N ASP A 217 10.91 22.06 6.93
CA ASP A 217 10.11 21.51 5.85
C ASP A 217 8.63 21.61 6.19
N ALA A 218 7.82 21.95 5.19
CA ALA A 218 6.38 22.05 5.34
C ALA A 218 5.64 21.28 4.23
N LEU A 219 4.59 20.57 4.63
CA LEU A 219 3.64 19.93 3.72
C LEU A 219 2.26 20.57 3.91
N ALA A 220 1.78 21.27 2.89
CA ALA A 220 0.42 21.79 2.90
C ALA A 220 -0.60 20.67 2.68
N VAL A 221 -1.55 20.55 3.59
CA VAL A 221 -2.59 19.51 3.58
C VAL A 221 -3.95 20.19 3.41
N PRO A 222 -4.71 19.87 2.34
CA PRO A 222 -6.01 20.49 2.11
C PRO A 222 -7.05 20.03 3.12
N ALA A 223 -8.07 20.86 3.32
CA ALA A 223 -9.24 20.52 4.14
C ALA A 223 -9.90 19.21 3.67
N GLY A 224 -10.50 18.50 4.59
CA GLY A 224 -11.24 17.28 4.27
C GLY A 224 -11.50 16.36 5.46
N THR A 225 -12.17 15.25 5.15
CA THR A 225 -12.53 14.22 6.11
C THR A 225 -11.39 13.24 6.37
N TRP A 226 -11.20 12.89 7.62
CA TRP A 226 -10.21 11.93 8.10
C TRP A 226 -10.88 10.83 8.91
N ALA A 227 -10.48 9.58 8.65
CA ALA A 227 -10.76 8.47 9.56
C ALA A 227 -9.57 8.29 10.49
N VAL A 228 -9.83 8.35 11.79
CA VAL A 228 -8.81 8.25 12.84
C VAL A 228 -9.00 6.93 13.57
N PHE A 229 -8.02 6.06 13.47
CA PHE A 229 -8.04 4.73 14.07
C PHE A 229 -7.14 4.71 15.30
N GLN A 230 -7.63 4.10 16.37
CA GLN A 230 -6.90 3.97 17.62
C GLN A 230 -6.47 2.53 17.86
N SER A 231 -5.21 2.34 18.24
CA SER A 231 -4.66 1.07 18.66
C SER A 231 -3.89 1.23 19.96
N GLU A 232 -3.97 0.23 20.81
CA GLU A 232 -3.22 0.14 22.06
C GLU A 232 -2.74 -1.30 22.24
N GLY A 233 -1.47 -1.48 22.60
CA GLY A 233 -0.91 -2.81 22.79
C GLY A 233 0.60 -2.84 22.87
N GLU A 234 1.18 -4.03 22.74
CA GLU A 234 2.62 -4.22 22.72
C GLU A 234 3.25 -3.57 21.48
N PHE A 235 4.35 -2.86 21.69
CA PHE A 235 5.14 -2.27 20.60
C PHE A 235 6.18 -3.30 20.09
N PRO A 236 6.37 -3.48 18.79
CA PRO A 236 5.77 -2.73 17.65
C PRO A 236 4.47 -3.32 17.10
N GLN A 237 3.97 -4.44 17.63
CA GLN A 237 2.84 -5.20 17.06
C GLN A 237 1.56 -4.37 16.93
N ALA A 238 1.26 -3.53 17.93
CA ALA A 238 0.09 -2.63 17.90
C ALA A 238 0.06 -1.71 16.68
N LEU A 239 1.22 -1.38 16.11
CA LEU A 239 1.34 -0.54 14.92
C LEU A 239 1.25 -1.36 13.63
N GLN A 240 1.93 -2.51 13.57
CA GLN A 240 2.06 -3.31 12.34
C GLN A 240 0.71 -3.78 11.80
N TYR A 241 -0.20 -4.16 12.68
CA TYR A 241 -1.53 -4.63 12.28
C TYR A 241 -2.51 -3.51 11.96
N LEU A 242 -2.26 -2.28 12.43
CA LEU A 242 -3.21 -1.18 12.30
C LEU A 242 -3.53 -0.85 10.84
N TRP A 243 -2.52 -0.66 9.98
CA TRP A 243 -2.74 -0.43 8.54
C TRP A 243 -3.44 -1.61 7.85
N ARG A 244 -2.96 -2.83 8.12
CA ARG A 244 -3.56 -4.03 7.54
C ARG A 244 -5.05 -4.09 7.88
N ASP A 245 -5.39 -3.98 9.15
CA ASP A 245 -6.77 -4.15 9.63
C ASP A 245 -7.69 -3.03 9.14
N VAL A 246 -7.20 -1.79 9.01
CA VAL A 246 -7.95 -0.70 8.38
C VAL A 246 -8.34 -1.06 6.94
N PHE A 247 -7.39 -1.53 6.13
CA PHE A 247 -7.66 -1.84 4.72
C PHE A 247 -8.35 -3.18 4.49
N THR A 248 -8.16 -4.16 5.38
CA THR A 248 -8.74 -5.50 5.22
C THR A 248 -10.08 -5.69 5.94
N GLN A 249 -10.37 -4.87 6.96
CA GLN A 249 -11.57 -5.04 7.79
C GLN A 249 -12.45 -3.79 7.79
N TRP A 250 -11.88 -2.59 8.03
CA TRP A 250 -12.70 -1.39 8.16
C TRP A 250 -13.24 -0.87 6.82
N PHE A 251 -12.40 -0.62 5.83
CA PHE A 251 -12.85 -0.15 4.53
C PHE A 251 -13.85 -1.09 3.84
N PRO A 252 -13.69 -2.43 3.87
CA PRO A 252 -14.69 -3.35 3.31
C PRO A 252 -16.06 -3.30 4.00
N SER A 253 -16.10 -2.84 5.26
CA SER A 253 -17.30 -2.84 6.11
C SER A 253 -17.94 -1.45 6.27
N ASN A 254 -17.34 -0.41 5.72
CA ASN A 254 -17.78 0.99 5.90
C ASN A 254 -17.95 1.70 4.55
N PRO A 255 -18.87 2.71 4.45
CA PRO A 255 -19.15 3.41 3.22
C PRO A 255 -18.12 4.53 2.93
N TYR A 256 -16.84 4.22 3.07
CA TYR A 256 -15.73 5.15 2.84
C TYR A 256 -14.66 4.55 1.94
N ALA A 257 -13.97 5.42 1.21
CA ALA A 257 -12.78 5.10 0.44
C ALA A 257 -11.62 6.01 0.88
N SER A 258 -10.38 5.51 0.80
CA SER A 258 -9.22 6.37 1.00
C SER A 258 -9.06 7.31 -0.19
N ARG A 259 -8.86 8.60 0.07
CA ARG A 259 -8.48 9.60 -0.95
C ARG A 259 -6.96 9.81 -0.96
N PRO A 260 -6.39 10.34 -2.05
CA PRO A 260 -4.98 10.76 -2.07
C PRO A 260 -4.69 11.77 -0.98
N GLY A 261 -3.52 11.65 -0.36
CA GLY A 261 -3.03 12.53 0.69
C GLY A 261 -2.12 11.81 1.66
N PRO A 262 -1.52 12.53 2.60
CA PRO A 262 -0.59 11.99 3.57
C PRO A 262 -1.30 11.07 4.58
N GLU A 263 -0.57 10.11 5.12
CA GLU A 263 -0.98 9.28 6.24
C GLU A 263 -0.23 9.77 7.48
N ILE A 264 -0.97 10.06 8.55
CA ILE A 264 -0.38 10.62 9.77
C ILE A 264 -0.45 9.56 10.86
N LEU A 265 0.68 9.25 11.46
CA LEU A 265 0.80 8.34 12.60
C LEU A 265 1.30 9.09 13.82
N ARG A 266 0.50 9.13 14.87
CA ARG A 266 0.93 9.52 16.20
C ARG A 266 1.18 8.28 17.04
N VAL A 267 2.34 8.21 17.67
CA VAL A 267 2.69 7.13 18.59
C VAL A 267 3.12 7.71 19.93
N ARG A 268 2.53 7.23 21.01
CA ARG A 268 2.96 7.48 22.36
C ARG A 268 3.40 6.16 22.98
N LEU A 269 4.68 6.08 23.33
CA LEU A 269 5.22 4.94 24.05
C LEU A 269 4.97 5.10 25.56
N THR A 270 4.52 4.03 26.18
CA THR A 270 4.26 3.92 27.62
C THR A 270 5.03 2.73 28.19
N GLU A 271 5.11 2.62 29.52
CA GLU A 271 5.76 1.49 30.21
C GLU A 271 7.18 1.20 29.69
N GLU A 272 8.05 2.20 29.74
CA GLU A 272 9.46 2.09 29.31
C GLU A 272 9.63 1.63 27.86
N GLY A 273 8.67 1.97 26.98
CA GLY A 273 8.73 1.67 25.56
C GLY A 273 8.21 0.28 25.17
N LYS A 274 7.59 -0.46 26.09
CA LYS A 274 7.02 -1.79 25.82
C LYS A 274 5.62 -1.75 25.23
N ARG A 275 4.84 -0.72 25.59
CA ARG A 275 3.48 -0.52 25.05
C ARG A 275 3.40 0.76 24.23
N ALA A 276 2.50 0.79 23.28
CA ALA A 276 2.21 1.94 22.45
C ALA A 276 0.72 2.25 22.45
N GLU A 277 0.39 3.53 22.53
CA GLU A 277 -0.88 4.09 22.09
C GLU A 277 -0.65 4.75 20.74
N ALA A 278 -1.40 4.36 19.74
CA ALA A 278 -1.26 4.87 18.38
C ALA A 278 -2.57 5.44 17.85
N GLU A 279 -2.46 6.52 17.11
CA GLU A 279 -3.52 7.05 16.27
C GLU A 279 -3.04 7.11 14.83
N LEU A 280 -3.74 6.41 13.94
CA LEU A 280 -3.51 6.46 12.50
C LEU A 280 -4.61 7.28 11.85
N TRP A 281 -4.22 8.35 11.18
CA TRP A 281 -5.12 9.24 10.44
C TRP A 281 -4.99 8.96 8.95
N ILE A 282 -6.10 8.56 8.33
CA ILE A 282 -6.19 8.28 6.90
C ILE A 282 -7.18 9.25 6.28
N PRO A 283 -6.80 9.99 5.22
CA PRO A 283 -7.74 10.84 4.51
C PRO A 283 -8.78 9.98 3.77
N VAL A 284 -10.06 10.31 3.96
CA VAL A 284 -11.17 9.53 3.42
C VAL A 284 -12.21 10.40 2.71
N GLU A 285 -12.99 9.77 1.85
CA GLU A 285 -14.18 10.33 1.23
C GLU A 285 -15.31 9.29 1.30
N ARG A 286 -16.56 9.73 1.23
CA ARG A 286 -17.67 8.79 1.10
C ARG A 286 -17.55 8.03 -0.22
N SER A 287 -17.66 6.73 -0.15
CA SER A 287 -17.80 5.92 -1.37
C SER A 287 -19.06 6.37 -2.12
N PRO A 288 -19.02 6.51 -3.45
CA PRO A 288 -20.24 6.70 -4.22
C PRO A 288 -21.23 5.60 -3.84
N GLU A 289 -22.47 5.98 -3.59
CA GLU A 289 -23.52 5.06 -3.13
C GLU A 289 -23.61 3.81 -4.01
N SER A 290 -23.76 2.70 -3.35
CA SER A 290 -23.89 1.36 -3.91
C SER A 290 -25.27 1.13 -4.47
#